data_cf9e3828844fb69ecb231e5b71addc86
#
_entry.id   cf9e3828844fb69ecb231e5b71addc86
#
_cell.length_a   1.000
_cell.length_b   1.000
_cell.length_c   1.000
_cell.angle_alpha   90.00
_cell.angle_beta   90.00
_cell.angle_gamma   90.00
#
_symmetry.space_group_name_H-M   'P 1'
#
loop_
_entity.id
_entity.type
_entity.pdbx_description
1 polymer ?
#
loop_
_entity_poly.entity_id
_entity_poly.type
_entity_poly.pdbx_seq_one_letter_code
_entity_poly.pdbx_strand_id
1 'polypeptide(L)'
;VKNRFKLVSIATVAALALVGCSSTDSTSSESSSAAESTAAASTLTIEDNHGTEEISLPIEGVAATDNRAFELLDRWGVELVAAPLQLVPFTVTGYTEEGDVANLGSHREPDLEALAAAQPSLIINGQRFAQYYDDIVALNPDATVVELDPRDGEPLDQELIRQAEILGEIFGEEEDAAKIVADFESALERAKTAYAAISDQTVMAVNVSGGNIGYIAPSVGRTYGPIFDLVGLTPALEVDNASSDHEGDDINVEAIAAANPDLILVMDRDGGTSTRNEADYVPAEQIVSDNEALANVKAVTDGYVYYAPADTYTNENIITYTEILNGMADMFEKAAQ
;
A
#
# COMPACT_ATOMS: atom_id res chain seq x y z
N VAL A 1 -19.16 55.30 -9.83
CA VAL A 1 -20.14 55.75 -10.81
C VAL A 1 -21.18 54.63 -10.96
N LYS A 2 -22.40 55.03 -10.63
CA LYS A 2 -23.67 54.29 -10.64
C LYS A 2 -24.09 53.88 -12.05
N ASN A 3 -24.83 52.76 -12.18
CA ASN A 3 -26.16 52.62 -12.79
C ASN A 3 -26.43 51.11 -13.01
N ARG A 4 -27.41 50.48 -12.36
CA ARG A 4 -28.89 50.53 -12.41
C ARG A 4 -29.49 49.73 -13.57
N PHE A 5 -30.20 48.65 -13.14
CA PHE A 5 -31.52 48.10 -13.55
C PHE A 5 -31.78 47.71 -15.02
N LYS A 6 -32.29 46.49 -15.22
CA LYS A 6 -33.70 46.22 -15.57
C LYS A 6 -34.09 44.73 -15.46
N LEU A 7 -35.10 44.49 -14.62
CA LEU A 7 -36.01 43.36 -14.66
C LEU A 7 -36.92 43.45 -15.91
N VAL A 8 -37.24 42.30 -16.52
CA VAL A 8 -38.49 42.11 -17.27
C VAL A 8 -39.06 40.72 -16.94
N SER A 9 -40.16 40.74 -16.20
CA SER A 9 -41.12 39.64 -16.05
C SER A 9 -42.14 39.77 -17.17
N ILE A 10 -42.55 38.64 -17.78
CA ILE A 10 -43.88 38.53 -18.41
C ILE A 10 -44.42 37.11 -18.19
N ALA A 11 -45.66 37.08 -17.80
CA ALA A 11 -46.47 36.04 -17.26
C ALA A 11 -47.32 35.28 -18.32
N THR A 12 -47.73 34.08 -17.92
CA THR A 12 -49.04 33.44 -18.11
C THR A 12 -49.61 33.22 -19.53
N VAL A 13 -49.98 31.95 -19.80
CA VAL A 13 -51.39 31.60 -20.16
C VAL A 13 -51.64 30.10 -19.87
N ALA A 14 -52.69 29.84 -19.09
CA ALA A 14 -53.34 28.56 -18.84
C ALA A 14 -54.36 28.28 -19.92
N ALA A 15 -54.56 26.99 -20.27
CA ALA A 15 -55.78 26.52 -20.93
C ALA A 15 -56.20 25.15 -20.37
N LEU A 16 -57.29 25.16 -19.63
CA LEU A 16 -58.09 23.98 -19.24
C LEU A 16 -58.96 23.53 -20.42
N ALA A 17 -59.07 22.22 -20.58
CA ALA A 17 -60.27 21.64 -21.23
C ALA A 17 -60.59 20.30 -20.50
N LEU A 18 -61.73 20.30 -19.80
CA LEU A 18 -62.48 19.18 -19.26
C LEU A 18 -63.44 18.68 -20.34
N VAL A 19 -63.73 17.38 -20.39
CA VAL A 19 -64.93 16.59 -20.68
C VAL A 19 -64.48 15.16 -20.91
N GLY A 20 -65.02 14.04 -20.35
CA GLY A 20 -66.23 13.75 -19.67
C GLY A 20 -66.25 12.28 -19.27
N CYS A 21 -67.05 11.95 -18.27
CA CYS A 21 -67.29 10.66 -17.69
C CYS A 21 -67.88 9.62 -18.63
N SER A 22 -67.49 8.35 -18.50
CA SER A 22 -68.44 7.26 -18.40
C SER A 22 -67.92 6.04 -17.68
N SER A 23 -68.61 5.58 -16.72
CA SER A 23 -68.40 4.46 -15.82
C SER A 23 -68.48 3.11 -16.55
N THR A 24 -67.56 2.18 -16.26
CA THR A 24 -67.91 0.75 -16.14
C THR A 24 -66.86 0.06 -15.23
N ASP A 25 -67.35 -0.63 -14.21
CA ASP A 25 -66.67 -1.52 -13.30
C ASP A 25 -65.83 -2.57 -14.02
N SER A 26 -64.60 -2.78 -13.65
CA SER A 26 -63.90 -4.06 -13.72
C SER A 26 -62.69 -4.06 -12.82
N THR A 27 -62.77 -4.86 -11.78
CA THR A 27 -61.71 -5.26 -10.87
C THR A 27 -60.50 -5.79 -11.64
N SER A 28 -59.36 -5.13 -11.55
CA SER A 28 -58.09 -5.74 -11.93
C SER A 28 -57.02 -5.30 -10.96
N SER A 29 -56.39 -6.31 -10.37
CA SER A 29 -55.29 -6.31 -9.46
C SER A 29 -54.18 -5.39 -9.94
N GLU A 30 -53.80 -4.37 -9.16
CA GLU A 30 -52.54 -3.67 -9.32
C GLU A 30 -51.40 -4.59 -8.92
N SER A 31 -50.78 -5.18 -9.93
CA SER A 31 -49.42 -5.71 -9.81
C SER A 31 -48.46 -4.51 -9.84
N SER A 32 -47.98 -4.08 -8.68
CA SER A 32 -46.86 -3.16 -8.62
C SER A 32 -45.63 -3.90 -9.11
N SER A 33 -45.32 -3.76 -10.38
CA SER A 33 -43.98 -4.04 -10.90
C SER A 33 -43.02 -3.08 -10.28
N ALA A 34 -42.27 -3.56 -9.25
CA ALA A 34 -41.04 -2.94 -8.86
C ALA A 34 -40.11 -3.01 -10.09
N ALA A 35 -39.84 -1.87 -10.69
CA ALA A 35 -38.76 -1.76 -11.65
C ALA A 35 -37.46 -1.97 -10.87
N GLU A 36 -36.90 -3.17 -10.94
CA GLU A 36 -35.49 -3.37 -10.65
C GLU A 36 -34.72 -2.47 -11.62
N SER A 37 -34.15 -1.43 -11.07
CA SER A 37 -33.15 -0.64 -11.77
C SER A 37 -31.91 -1.54 -11.92
N THR A 38 -31.86 -2.29 -13.03
CA THR A 38 -30.57 -2.87 -13.45
C THR A 38 -29.67 -1.69 -13.76
N ALA A 39 -28.68 -1.43 -12.87
CA ALA A 39 -27.59 -0.54 -13.18
C ALA A 39 -26.99 -1.02 -14.51
N ALA A 40 -26.89 -0.12 -15.48
CA ALA A 40 -26.28 -0.44 -16.75
C ALA A 40 -24.81 -0.82 -16.45
N ALA A 41 -24.38 -1.98 -16.93
CA ALA A 41 -22.99 -2.36 -16.88
C ALA A 41 -22.15 -1.24 -17.51
N SER A 42 -21.21 -0.71 -16.75
CA SER A 42 -20.25 0.28 -17.22
C SER A 42 -18.85 -0.34 -17.12
N THR A 43 -17.90 0.24 -17.84
CA THR A 43 -16.51 -0.23 -17.84
C THR A 43 -15.65 0.91 -17.35
N LEU A 44 -14.73 0.63 -16.42
CA LEU A 44 -13.65 1.48 -16.02
C LEU A 44 -12.41 1.05 -16.80
N THR A 45 -11.67 2.01 -17.35
CA THR A 45 -10.41 1.76 -18.06
C THR A 45 -9.26 2.33 -17.28
N ILE A 46 -8.26 1.50 -16.97
CA ILE A 46 -7.04 1.89 -16.24
C ILE A 46 -5.78 1.49 -17.01
N GLU A 47 -4.64 2.04 -16.63
CA GLU A 47 -3.31 1.61 -17.09
C GLU A 47 -2.57 0.93 -15.93
N ASP A 48 -2.19 -0.34 -16.12
CA ASP A 48 -1.41 -1.12 -15.17
C ASP A 48 0.01 -1.44 -15.68
N ASN A 49 0.69 -2.41 -15.08
CA ASN A 49 2.03 -2.81 -15.50
C ASN A 49 2.05 -3.59 -16.83
N HIS A 50 0.92 -4.12 -17.26
CA HIS A 50 0.77 -4.92 -18.48
C HIS A 50 0.10 -4.15 -19.63
N GLY A 51 -0.44 -2.96 -19.36
CA GLY A 51 -1.07 -2.09 -20.35
C GLY A 51 -2.42 -1.54 -19.92
N THR A 52 -3.31 -1.42 -20.89
CA THR A 52 -4.67 -0.91 -20.64
C THR A 52 -5.58 -2.07 -20.25
N GLU A 53 -6.20 -1.97 -19.07
CA GLU A 53 -7.15 -2.95 -18.57
C GLU A 53 -8.57 -2.36 -18.50
N GLU A 54 -9.57 -3.19 -18.83
CA GLU A 54 -11.00 -2.84 -18.76
C GLU A 54 -11.67 -3.61 -17.61
N ILE A 55 -12.11 -2.90 -16.59
CA ILE A 55 -12.77 -3.45 -15.40
C ILE A 55 -14.29 -3.29 -15.55
N SER A 56 -15.02 -4.40 -15.52
CA SER A 56 -16.49 -4.39 -15.56
C SER A 56 -17.08 -3.93 -14.23
N LEU A 57 -18.04 -3.00 -14.28
CA LEU A 57 -18.74 -2.50 -13.10
C LEU A 57 -20.21 -2.91 -13.11
N PRO A 58 -20.79 -3.28 -11.95
CA PRO A 58 -20.14 -3.35 -10.63
C PRO A 58 -19.15 -4.51 -10.54
N ILE A 59 -18.14 -4.38 -9.67
CA ILE A 59 -17.18 -5.45 -9.40
C ILE A 59 -17.89 -6.55 -8.59
N GLU A 60 -17.85 -7.78 -9.09
CA GLU A 60 -18.46 -8.95 -8.45
C GLU A 60 -17.38 -9.88 -7.90
N GLY A 61 -16.95 -9.65 -6.67
CA GLY A 61 -15.89 -10.41 -6.03
C GLY A 61 -14.49 -9.90 -6.40
N VAL A 62 -13.73 -9.56 -5.38
CA VAL A 62 -12.35 -9.11 -5.46
C VAL A 62 -11.45 -10.15 -4.83
N ALA A 63 -10.40 -10.58 -5.54
CA ALA A 63 -9.28 -11.28 -4.93
C ALA A 63 -8.07 -10.36 -4.90
N ALA A 64 -7.24 -10.48 -3.86
CA ALA A 64 -6.01 -9.72 -3.76
C ALA A 64 -4.85 -10.63 -3.36
N THR A 65 -3.72 -10.47 -4.01
CA THR A 65 -2.47 -11.17 -3.73
C THR A 65 -1.29 -10.23 -3.49
N ASP A 66 -1.48 -8.93 -3.79
CA ASP A 66 -0.49 -7.89 -3.54
C ASP A 66 -0.49 -7.45 -2.07
N ASN A 67 0.63 -7.65 -1.40
CA ASN A 67 0.82 -7.24 -0.02
C ASN A 67 0.64 -5.73 0.19
N ARG A 68 0.98 -4.90 -0.80
CA ARG A 68 0.87 -3.44 -0.72
C ARG A 68 -0.57 -2.93 -0.83
N ALA A 69 -1.48 -3.77 -1.31
CA ALA A 69 -2.88 -3.38 -1.49
C ALA A 69 -3.75 -3.63 -0.24
N PHE A 70 -3.42 -4.61 0.60
CA PHE A 70 -4.33 -5.07 1.67
C PHE A 70 -4.77 -3.97 2.63
N GLU A 71 -3.87 -3.10 3.06
CA GLU A 71 -4.23 -2.03 4.01
C GLU A 71 -5.15 -0.99 3.38
N LEU A 72 -4.94 -0.64 2.11
CA LEU A 72 -5.82 0.25 1.37
C LEU A 72 -7.21 -0.38 1.17
N LEU A 73 -7.25 -1.64 0.76
CA LEU A 73 -8.50 -2.36 0.55
C LEU A 73 -9.30 -2.53 1.84
N ASP A 74 -8.65 -2.88 2.96
CA ASP A 74 -9.29 -2.99 4.28
C ASP A 74 -9.80 -1.63 4.76
N ARG A 75 -9.01 -0.58 4.62
CA ARG A 75 -9.38 0.80 4.93
C ARG A 75 -10.64 1.25 4.19
N TRP A 76 -10.81 0.85 2.95
CA TRP A 76 -11.97 1.19 2.12
C TRP A 76 -13.13 0.19 2.25
N GLY A 77 -12.99 -0.82 3.11
CA GLY A 77 -14.03 -1.81 3.37
C GLY A 77 -14.29 -2.74 2.17
N VAL A 78 -13.30 -2.97 1.34
CA VAL A 78 -13.39 -3.91 0.20
C VAL A 78 -13.46 -5.33 0.73
N GLU A 79 -14.51 -6.07 0.42
CA GLU A 79 -14.65 -7.48 0.78
C GLU A 79 -13.87 -8.35 -0.21
N LEU A 80 -13.00 -9.23 0.29
CA LEU A 80 -12.24 -10.16 -0.53
C LEU A 80 -12.89 -11.55 -0.57
N VAL A 81 -12.89 -12.17 -1.76
CA VAL A 81 -13.30 -13.57 -1.93
C VAL A 81 -12.14 -14.54 -1.82
N ALA A 82 -10.90 -14.08 -2.08
CA ALA A 82 -9.69 -14.90 -1.95
C ALA A 82 -8.46 -14.02 -1.66
N ALA A 83 -7.57 -14.51 -0.80
CA ALA A 83 -6.29 -13.87 -0.47
C ALA A 83 -5.30 -14.89 0.10
N PRO A 84 -3.97 -14.67 -0.02
CA PRO A 84 -2.95 -15.45 0.68
C PRO A 84 -2.87 -14.98 2.14
N LEU A 85 -3.78 -15.45 2.99
CA LEU A 85 -4.00 -14.94 4.36
C LEU A 85 -2.73 -14.93 5.24
N GLN A 86 -1.78 -15.80 4.96
CA GLN A 86 -0.48 -15.83 5.67
C GLN A 86 0.44 -14.65 5.31
N LEU A 87 0.14 -13.94 4.21
CA LEU A 87 0.91 -12.80 3.73
C LEU A 87 0.22 -11.47 3.98
N VAL A 88 -1.02 -11.48 4.44
CA VAL A 88 -1.72 -10.27 4.87
C VAL A 88 -0.97 -9.69 6.08
N PRO A 89 -0.63 -8.38 6.07
CA PRO A 89 0.00 -7.74 7.20
C PRO A 89 -0.82 -7.94 8.48
N PHE A 90 -0.18 -8.25 9.59
CA PHE A 90 -0.91 -8.57 10.82
C PHE A 90 -1.68 -7.38 11.43
N THR A 91 -1.37 -6.18 11.01
CA THR A 91 -2.08 -4.94 11.35
C THR A 91 -3.38 -4.79 10.58
N VAL A 92 -3.52 -5.44 9.44
CA VAL A 92 -4.73 -5.51 8.62
C VAL A 92 -5.64 -6.60 9.18
N THR A 93 -6.76 -6.22 9.78
CA THR A 93 -7.61 -7.14 10.54
C THR A 93 -8.90 -7.55 9.84
N GLY A 94 -9.22 -6.95 8.69
CA GLY A 94 -10.40 -7.27 7.91
C GLY A 94 -10.33 -8.63 7.19
N TYR A 95 -9.12 -9.14 6.95
CA TYR A 95 -8.90 -10.39 6.20
C TYR A 95 -8.24 -11.44 7.08
N THR A 96 -9.03 -12.33 7.67
CA THR A 96 -8.56 -13.35 8.60
C THR A 96 -9.03 -14.74 8.20
N GLU A 97 -8.37 -15.79 8.76
CA GLU A 97 -8.76 -17.19 8.54
C GLU A 97 -10.16 -17.54 9.09
N GLU A 98 -10.72 -16.70 9.96
CA GLU A 98 -12.07 -16.90 10.54
C GLU A 98 -13.18 -16.35 9.63
N GLY A 99 -12.82 -15.66 8.53
CA GLY A 99 -13.76 -15.10 7.56
C GLY A 99 -14.08 -16.03 6.39
N ASP A 100 -14.91 -15.55 5.46
CA ASP A 100 -15.30 -16.28 4.26
C ASP A 100 -14.28 -16.15 3.10
N VAL A 101 -13.07 -15.61 3.37
CA VAL A 101 -12.02 -15.41 2.37
C VAL A 101 -11.32 -16.74 2.09
N ALA A 102 -11.30 -17.17 0.83
CA ALA A 102 -10.56 -18.37 0.43
C ALA A 102 -9.05 -18.14 0.61
N ASN A 103 -8.39 -18.99 1.41
CA ASN A 103 -6.98 -18.87 1.68
C ASN A 103 -6.14 -19.46 0.53
N LEU A 104 -5.33 -18.62 -0.10
CA LEU A 104 -4.47 -19.01 -1.23
C LEU A 104 -3.10 -19.56 -0.77
N GLY A 105 -2.89 -19.75 0.53
CA GLY A 105 -1.61 -20.21 1.06
C GLY A 105 -0.51 -19.17 0.96
N SER A 106 0.71 -19.62 0.68
CA SER A 106 1.87 -18.73 0.53
C SER A 106 2.36 -18.66 -0.91
N HIS A 107 3.17 -17.64 -1.22
CA HIS A 107 3.81 -17.52 -2.53
C HIS A 107 4.78 -18.67 -2.89
N ARG A 108 5.17 -19.53 -1.94
CA ARG A 108 6.02 -20.70 -2.20
C ARG A 108 5.22 -21.91 -2.67
N GLU A 109 3.97 -22.02 -2.22
CA GLU A 109 3.02 -23.07 -2.58
C GLU A 109 1.63 -22.43 -2.70
N PRO A 110 1.36 -21.65 -3.77
CA PRO A 110 0.09 -20.95 -3.93
C PRO A 110 -1.01 -21.93 -4.37
N ASP A 111 -2.20 -21.79 -3.80
CA ASP A 111 -3.40 -22.50 -4.24
C ASP A 111 -4.15 -21.66 -5.31
N LEU A 112 -3.66 -21.71 -6.55
CA LEU A 112 -4.30 -21.00 -7.68
C LEU A 112 -5.60 -21.67 -8.11
N GLU A 113 -5.84 -22.94 -7.75
CA GLU A 113 -7.13 -23.60 -7.98
C GLU A 113 -8.22 -23.04 -7.04
N ALA A 114 -7.86 -22.74 -5.78
CA ALA A 114 -8.74 -22.06 -4.85
C ALA A 114 -9.09 -20.64 -5.33
N LEU A 115 -8.12 -19.91 -5.92
CA LEU A 115 -8.36 -18.61 -6.54
C LEU A 115 -9.40 -18.71 -7.66
N ALA A 116 -9.22 -19.66 -8.59
CA ALA A 116 -10.16 -19.88 -9.68
C ALA A 116 -11.55 -20.34 -9.19
N ALA A 117 -11.59 -21.15 -8.13
CA ALA A 117 -12.85 -21.60 -7.53
C ALA A 117 -13.64 -20.47 -6.83
N ALA A 118 -12.95 -19.43 -6.34
CA ALA A 118 -13.58 -18.25 -5.76
C ALA A 118 -14.26 -17.35 -6.80
N GLN A 119 -13.98 -17.53 -8.09
CA GLN A 119 -14.58 -16.83 -9.22
C GLN A 119 -14.60 -15.29 -9.07
N PRO A 120 -13.46 -14.65 -8.78
CA PRO A 120 -13.40 -13.19 -8.72
C PRO A 120 -13.66 -12.58 -10.09
N SER A 121 -14.24 -11.39 -10.14
CA SER A 121 -14.29 -10.58 -11.37
C SER A 121 -13.06 -9.66 -11.50
N LEU A 122 -12.39 -9.39 -10.38
CA LEU A 122 -11.19 -8.56 -10.31
C LEU A 122 -10.15 -9.23 -9.41
N ILE A 123 -8.91 -9.25 -9.88
CA ILE A 123 -7.76 -9.76 -9.11
C ILE A 123 -6.71 -8.65 -9.04
N ILE A 124 -6.39 -8.17 -7.83
CA ILE A 124 -5.27 -7.27 -7.58
C ILE A 124 -4.05 -8.12 -7.30
N ASN A 125 -3.25 -8.36 -8.36
CA ASN A 125 -2.04 -9.17 -8.27
C ASN A 125 -0.81 -8.31 -8.03
N GLY A 126 0.24 -8.88 -7.46
CA GLY A 126 1.52 -8.19 -7.31
C GLY A 126 2.44 -8.81 -6.29
N GLN A 127 3.55 -8.12 -6.03
CA GLN A 127 4.55 -8.50 -5.04
C GLN A 127 5.04 -9.94 -5.25
N ARG A 128 4.92 -10.79 -4.23
CA ARG A 128 5.38 -12.18 -4.28
C ARG A 128 4.60 -13.06 -5.25
N PHE A 129 3.38 -12.64 -5.63
CA PHE A 129 2.54 -13.35 -6.58
C PHE A 129 2.73 -12.86 -8.03
N ALA A 130 3.44 -11.77 -8.29
CA ALA A 130 3.75 -11.29 -9.64
C ALA A 130 4.37 -12.38 -10.54
N GLN A 131 5.17 -13.28 -9.97
CA GLN A 131 5.75 -14.41 -10.69
C GLN A 131 4.72 -15.41 -11.25
N TYR A 132 3.48 -15.37 -10.76
CA TYR A 132 2.37 -16.27 -11.19
C TYR A 132 1.36 -15.54 -12.10
N TYR A 133 1.65 -14.34 -12.57
CA TYR A 133 0.74 -13.54 -13.36
C TYR A 133 0.12 -14.31 -14.54
N ASP A 134 0.95 -14.94 -15.37
CA ASP A 134 0.49 -15.70 -16.54
C ASP A 134 -0.42 -16.88 -16.14
N ASP A 135 -0.10 -17.58 -15.07
CA ASP A 135 -0.91 -18.70 -14.57
C ASP A 135 -2.24 -18.22 -13.99
N ILE A 136 -2.24 -17.10 -13.28
CA ILE A 136 -3.44 -16.46 -12.72
C ILE A 136 -4.38 -16.04 -13.85
N VAL A 137 -3.88 -15.35 -14.86
CA VAL A 137 -4.66 -14.95 -16.05
C VAL A 137 -5.23 -16.19 -16.76
N ALA A 138 -4.42 -17.22 -16.96
CA ALA A 138 -4.85 -18.45 -17.66
C ALA A 138 -5.94 -19.22 -16.91
N LEU A 139 -5.93 -19.22 -15.58
CA LEU A 139 -6.90 -19.92 -14.73
C LEU A 139 -8.16 -19.11 -14.47
N ASN A 140 -8.15 -17.79 -14.68
CA ASN A 140 -9.27 -16.88 -14.42
C ASN A 140 -9.64 -16.07 -15.68
N PRO A 141 -10.07 -16.72 -16.78
CA PRO A 141 -10.28 -16.05 -18.06
C PRO A 141 -11.44 -15.03 -18.07
N ASP A 142 -12.30 -15.05 -17.06
CA ASP A 142 -13.43 -14.15 -16.91
C ASP A 142 -13.14 -13.00 -15.93
N ALA A 143 -11.96 -13.00 -15.28
CA ALA A 143 -11.53 -11.95 -14.36
C ALA A 143 -10.59 -10.96 -15.07
N THR A 144 -10.67 -9.67 -14.70
CA THR A 144 -9.60 -8.71 -14.98
C THR A 144 -8.51 -8.85 -13.93
N VAL A 145 -7.27 -9.04 -14.36
CA VAL A 145 -6.09 -9.10 -13.47
C VAL A 145 -5.35 -7.78 -13.60
N VAL A 146 -5.18 -7.09 -12.48
CA VAL A 146 -4.51 -5.78 -12.40
C VAL A 146 -3.24 -5.91 -11.58
N GLU A 147 -2.13 -5.39 -12.09
CA GLU A 147 -0.83 -5.40 -11.41
C GLU A 147 -0.24 -3.98 -11.34
N LEU A 148 -0.05 -3.49 -10.11
CA LEU A 148 0.36 -2.11 -9.82
C LEU A 148 1.66 -2.04 -9.01
N ASP A 149 2.44 -3.12 -8.98
CA ASP A 149 3.76 -3.13 -8.33
C ASP A 149 4.63 -1.97 -8.84
N PRO A 150 5.48 -1.40 -7.97
CA PRO A 150 6.49 -0.45 -8.41
C PRO A 150 7.34 -1.01 -9.56
N ARG A 151 7.39 -0.28 -10.65
CA ARG A 151 8.10 -0.69 -11.87
C ARG A 151 9.60 -0.45 -11.72
N ASP A 152 10.40 -1.36 -12.27
CA ASP A 152 11.85 -1.24 -12.25
C ASP A 152 12.33 0.03 -12.96
N GLY A 153 13.16 0.80 -12.27
CA GLY A 153 13.76 2.02 -12.80
C GLY A 153 12.91 3.29 -12.68
N GLU A 154 11.66 3.15 -12.23
CA GLU A 154 10.81 4.30 -11.92
C GLU A 154 11.01 4.76 -10.47
N PRO A 155 10.84 6.06 -10.16
CA PRO A 155 10.96 6.56 -8.80
C PRO A 155 9.89 5.96 -7.87
N LEU A 156 10.32 5.43 -6.71
CA LEU A 156 9.42 4.74 -5.79
C LEU A 156 8.26 5.61 -5.32
N ASP A 157 8.48 6.89 -5.06
CA ASP A 157 7.44 7.82 -4.63
C ASP A 157 6.33 7.94 -5.67
N GLN A 158 6.68 8.03 -6.95
CA GLN A 158 5.71 8.09 -8.04
C GLN A 158 4.93 6.78 -8.20
N GLU A 159 5.59 5.65 -8.00
CA GLU A 159 4.94 4.34 -8.10
C GLU A 159 3.98 4.07 -6.94
N LEU A 160 4.32 4.47 -5.71
CA LEU A 160 3.42 4.39 -4.56
C LEU A 160 2.18 5.29 -4.74
N ILE A 161 2.37 6.51 -5.25
CA ILE A 161 1.28 7.43 -5.58
C ILE A 161 0.39 6.81 -6.66
N ARG A 162 0.98 6.34 -7.76
CA ARG A 162 0.25 5.68 -8.86
C ARG A 162 -0.61 4.52 -8.37
N GLN A 163 -0.06 3.65 -7.52
CA GLN A 163 -0.82 2.51 -6.98
C GLN A 163 -2.01 2.99 -6.15
N ALA A 164 -1.81 3.96 -5.25
CA ALA A 164 -2.88 4.48 -4.39
C ALA A 164 -3.99 5.17 -5.20
N GLU A 165 -3.62 5.98 -6.21
CA GLU A 165 -4.58 6.69 -7.06
C GLU A 165 -5.40 5.73 -7.92
N ILE A 166 -4.77 4.74 -8.58
CA ILE A 166 -5.46 3.77 -9.43
C ILE A 166 -6.36 2.87 -8.59
N LEU A 167 -5.91 2.37 -7.43
CA LEU A 167 -6.76 1.62 -6.52
C LEU A 167 -7.95 2.46 -6.03
N GLY A 168 -7.72 3.75 -5.70
CA GLY A 168 -8.79 4.68 -5.35
C GLY A 168 -9.82 4.84 -6.47
N GLU A 169 -9.40 4.95 -7.73
CA GLU A 169 -10.28 5.01 -8.89
C GLU A 169 -11.09 3.72 -9.08
N ILE A 170 -10.44 2.54 -8.93
CA ILE A 170 -11.10 1.24 -9.07
C ILE A 170 -12.24 1.07 -8.05
N PHE A 171 -12.02 1.49 -6.81
CA PHE A 171 -12.98 1.27 -5.72
C PHE A 171 -13.86 2.48 -5.40
N GLY A 172 -13.72 3.61 -6.14
CA GLY A 172 -14.51 4.83 -5.94
C GLY A 172 -14.11 5.59 -4.68
N GLU A 173 -12.84 5.49 -4.27
CA GLU A 173 -12.27 6.08 -3.06
C GLU A 173 -11.21 7.16 -3.38
N GLU A 174 -11.37 7.85 -4.52
CA GLU A 174 -10.41 8.84 -5.03
C GLU A 174 -10.17 9.97 -4.03
N GLU A 175 -11.19 10.36 -3.25
CA GLU A 175 -11.04 11.41 -2.24
C GLU A 175 -10.14 10.97 -1.08
N ASP A 176 -10.25 9.73 -0.61
CA ASP A 176 -9.40 9.21 0.46
C ASP A 176 -8.00 8.88 -0.07
N ALA A 177 -7.88 8.32 -1.27
CA ALA A 177 -6.60 8.12 -1.95
C ALA A 177 -5.82 9.44 -2.10
N ALA A 178 -6.48 10.52 -2.52
CA ALA A 178 -5.86 11.84 -2.61
C ALA A 178 -5.36 12.38 -1.24
N LYS A 179 -6.05 12.06 -0.14
CA LYS A 179 -5.56 12.39 1.22
C LYS A 179 -4.32 11.59 1.59
N ILE A 180 -4.33 10.28 1.30
CA ILE A 180 -3.19 9.39 1.56
C ILE A 180 -1.96 9.89 0.79
N VAL A 181 -2.13 10.27 -0.46
CA VAL A 181 -1.05 10.84 -1.29
C VAL A 181 -0.54 12.16 -0.69
N ALA A 182 -1.43 13.07 -0.30
CA ALA A 182 -1.03 14.35 0.31
C ALA A 182 -0.29 14.17 1.65
N ASP A 183 -0.69 13.19 2.46
CA ASP A 183 -0.02 12.84 3.72
C ASP A 183 1.39 12.28 3.45
N PHE A 184 1.55 11.43 2.44
CA PHE A 184 2.84 10.90 2.00
C PHE A 184 3.77 12.02 1.49
N GLU A 185 3.30 12.87 0.59
CA GLU A 185 4.07 13.99 0.06
C GLU A 185 4.52 14.94 1.18
N SER A 186 3.63 15.22 2.13
CA SER A 186 3.94 16.04 3.32
C SER A 186 5.01 15.39 4.20
N ALA A 187 4.93 14.08 4.43
CA ALA A 187 5.93 13.34 5.22
C ALA A 187 7.30 13.32 4.51
N LEU A 188 7.30 13.13 3.18
CA LEU A 188 8.53 13.15 2.39
C LEU A 188 9.22 14.51 2.44
N GLU A 189 8.49 15.61 2.24
CA GLU A 189 9.05 16.97 2.33
C GLU A 189 9.51 17.31 3.76
N ARG A 190 8.79 16.82 4.79
CA ARG A 190 9.22 16.96 6.19
C ARG A 190 10.55 16.24 6.43
N ALA A 191 10.67 14.97 5.99
CA ALA A 191 11.89 14.18 6.13
C ALA A 191 13.09 14.84 5.42
N LYS A 192 12.90 15.30 4.18
CA LYS A 192 13.93 16.06 3.42
C LYS A 192 14.36 17.31 4.16
N THR A 193 13.42 18.10 4.66
CA THR A 193 13.71 19.35 5.37
C THR A 193 14.45 19.09 6.69
N ALA A 194 14.01 18.09 7.45
CA ALA A 194 14.64 17.71 8.71
C ALA A 194 16.07 17.19 8.49
N TYR A 195 16.28 16.33 7.47
CA TYR A 195 17.62 15.82 7.16
C TYR A 195 18.56 16.91 6.63
N ALA A 196 18.06 17.85 5.83
CA ALA A 196 18.86 18.98 5.34
C ALA A 196 19.51 19.81 6.46
N ALA A 197 18.91 19.84 7.65
CA ALA A 197 19.48 20.52 8.82
C ALA A 197 20.66 19.77 9.45
N ILE A 198 20.85 18.49 9.14
CA ILE A 198 21.89 17.60 9.64
C ILE A 198 22.62 16.86 8.51
N SER A 199 22.70 17.43 7.32
CA SER A 199 23.16 16.79 6.09
C SER A 199 24.64 16.35 6.10
N ASP A 200 25.41 16.73 7.10
CA ASP A 200 26.77 16.27 7.41
C ASP A 200 26.79 14.95 8.19
N GLN A 201 25.66 14.49 8.70
CA GLN A 201 25.53 13.22 9.41
C GLN A 201 25.29 12.06 8.44
N THR A 202 25.92 10.93 8.74
CA THR A 202 25.83 9.72 7.92
C THR A 202 24.76 8.76 8.42
N VAL A 203 24.12 8.07 7.49
CA VAL A 203 23.02 7.13 7.75
C VAL A 203 23.41 5.71 7.37
N MET A 204 23.05 4.74 8.20
CA MET A 204 23.13 3.30 7.93
C MET A 204 21.73 2.71 7.97
N ALA A 205 21.38 1.85 7.01
CA ALA A 205 20.17 1.05 7.10
C ALA A 205 20.50 -0.43 7.30
N VAL A 206 19.74 -1.10 8.16
CA VAL A 206 19.93 -2.51 8.48
C VAL A 206 18.59 -3.25 8.58
N ASN A 207 18.62 -4.54 8.28
CA ASN A 207 17.52 -5.46 8.49
C ASN A 207 17.88 -6.48 9.58
N VAL A 208 16.96 -6.78 10.46
CA VAL A 208 17.12 -7.86 11.45
C VAL A 208 16.28 -9.05 11.02
N SER A 209 16.95 -10.19 10.84
CA SER A 209 16.35 -11.46 10.40
C SER A 209 17.06 -12.65 11.05
N GLY A 210 16.31 -13.58 11.65
CA GLY A 210 16.88 -14.77 12.31
C GLY A 210 17.89 -14.43 13.42
N GLY A 211 17.75 -13.28 14.07
CA GLY A 211 18.68 -12.80 15.08
C GLY A 211 19.97 -12.18 14.51
N ASN A 212 20.11 -12.08 13.19
CA ASN A 212 21.25 -11.46 12.52
C ASN A 212 20.93 -10.06 12.04
N ILE A 213 21.97 -9.22 11.92
CA ILE A 213 21.87 -7.86 11.39
C ILE A 213 22.49 -7.87 9.99
N GLY A 214 21.62 -7.70 8.97
CA GLY A 214 22.00 -7.56 7.57
C GLY A 214 22.06 -6.09 7.15
N TYR A 215 22.93 -5.75 6.21
CA TYR A 215 23.04 -4.41 5.67
C TYR A 215 22.03 -4.15 4.56
N ILE A 216 21.39 -3.00 4.59
CA ILE A 216 20.52 -2.52 3.51
C ILE A 216 21.26 -1.44 2.73
N ALA A 217 21.60 -1.75 1.49
CA ALA A 217 22.38 -0.85 0.64
C ALA A 217 21.55 0.34 0.14
N PRO A 218 22.12 1.56 0.06
CA PRO A 218 21.49 2.70 -0.58
C PRO A 218 21.07 2.38 -2.02
N SER A 219 19.98 2.95 -2.45
CA SER A 219 19.35 2.84 -3.78
C SER A 219 18.82 1.43 -4.13
N VAL A 220 19.53 0.37 -3.77
CA VAL A 220 19.29 -1.02 -4.20
C VAL A 220 18.56 -1.84 -3.14
N GLY A 221 18.92 -1.68 -1.88
CA GLY A 221 18.40 -2.48 -0.77
C GLY A 221 16.90 -2.29 -0.57
N ARG A 222 16.22 -3.35 -0.19
CA ARG A 222 14.77 -3.36 0.00
C ARG A 222 14.33 -2.32 1.03
N THR A 223 13.17 -1.73 0.84
CA THR A 223 12.49 -0.77 1.71
C THR A 223 13.25 0.53 1.89
N TYR A 224 14.41 0.50 2.57
CA TYR A 224 15.19 1.69 2.87
C TYR A 224 16.09 2.15 1.73
N GLY A 225 16.52 1.25 0.83
CA GLY A 225 17.41 1.62 -0.27
C GLY A 225 16.92 2.82 -1.06
N PRO A 226 15.70 2.80 -1.62
CA PRO A 226 15.14 3.93 -2.35
C PRO A 226 14.94 5.19 -1.50
N ILE A 227 14.77 5.08 -0.17
CA ILE A 227 14.62 6.23 0.73
C ILE A 227 15.90 7.07 0.77
N PHE A 228 17.08 6.45 0.59
CA PHE A 228 18.34 7.21 0.48
C PHE A 228 18.26 8.22 -0.66
N ASP A 229 17.76 7.80 -1.82
CA ASP A 229 17.62 8.67 -2.99
C ASP A 229 16.51 9.69 -2.81
N LEU A 230 15.35 9.26 -2.28
CA LEU A 230 14.18 10.12 -2.10
C LEU A 230 14.43 11.26 -1.13
N VAL A 231 15.10 11.00 -0.01
CA VAL A 231 15.38 11.98 1.05
C VAL A 231 16.72 12.70 0.82
N GLY A 232 17.63 12.08 0.06
CA GLY A 232 18.99 12.57 -0.17
C GLY A 232 19.92 12.27 1.00
N LEU A 233 19.79 11.05 1.58
CA LEU A 233 20.61 10.64 2.74
C LEU A 233 22.06 10.38 2.34
N THR A 234 23.01 10.73 3.20
CA THR A 234 24.44 10.43 3.05
C THR A 234 24.73 9.05 3.65
N PRO A 235 25.09 8.03 2.86
CA PRO A 235 25.35 6.71 3.41
C PRO A 235 26.64 6.68 4.25
N ALA A 236 26.60 5.96 5.38
CA ALA A 236 27.78 5.70 6.21
C ALA A 236 28.71 4.63 5.62
N LEU A 237 28.16 3.77 4.77
CA LEU A 237 28.87 2.69 4.09
C LEU A 237 28.25 2.48 2.70
N GLU A 238 29.11 2.27 1.72
CA GLU A 238 28.75 1.78 0.39
C GLU A 238 29.56 0.52 0.11
N VAL A 239 28.93 -0.46 -0.53
CA VAL A 239 29.57 -1.74 -0.85
C VAL A 239 29.41 -2.08 -2.31
N ASP A 240 30.41 -2.74 -2.88
CA ASP A 240 30.34 -3.27 -4.23
C ASP A 240 29.40 -4.49 -4.26
N ASN A 241 28.61 -4.64 -5.35
CA ASN A 241 27.67 -5.74 -5.57
C ASN A 241 26.55 -5.85 -4.52
N ALA A 242 26.08 -4.71 -4.03
CA ALA A 242 24.89 -4.64 -3.19
C ALA A 242 23.67 -5.28 -3.87
N SER A 243 22.77 -5.85 -3.07
CA SER A 243 21.58 -6.55 -3.55
C SER A 243 20.30 -6.04 -2.90
N SER A 244 19.16 -6.47 -3.43
CA SER A 244 17.84 -6.29 -2.81
C SER A 244 17.40 -7.50 -1.99
N ASP A 245 18.36 -8.31 -1.51
CA ASP A 245 18.05 -9.49 -0.73
C ASP A 245 17.16 -9.18 0.48
N HIS A 246 16.20 -10.06 0.72
CA HIS A 246 15.17 -9.86 1.73
C HIS A 246 15.67 -10.00 3.18
N GLU A 247 16.89 -10.52 3.38
CA GLU A 247 17.58 -10.58 4.67
C GLU A 247 18.62 -9.47 4.84
N GLY A 248 18.86 -8.68 3.77
CA GLY A 248 19.94 -7.72 3.67
C GLY A 248 21.25 -8.38 3.22
N ASP A 249 22.20 -7.57 2.78
CA ASP A 249 23.52 -8.08 2.40
C ASP A 249 24.28 -8.59 3.64
N ASP A 250 24.93 -9.76 3.50
CA ASP A 250 25.74 -10.39 4.55
C ASP A 250 27.04 -9.61 4.76
N ILE A 251 26.94 -8.53 5.50
CA ILE A 251 28.07 -7.72 5.92
C ILE A 251 28.29 -7.92 7.41
N ASN A 252 29.53 -8.24 7.76
CA ASN A 252 29.93 -8.42 9.15
C ASN A 252 29.56 -7.17 9.99
N VAL A 253 28.90 -7.39 11.13
CA VAL A 253 28.47 -6.33 12.06
C VAL A 253 29.64 -5.45 12.54
N GLU A 254 30.88 -5.97 12.60
CA GLU A 254 32.07 -5.18 12.90
C GLU A 254 32.39 -4.17 11.78
N ALA A 255 32.07 -4.46 10.51
CA ALA A 255 32.21 -3.48 9.43
C ALA A 255 31.15 -2.38 9.55
N ILE A 256 29.92 -2.75 9.94
CA ILE A 256 28.86 -1.78 10.29
C ILE A 256 29.34 -0.88 11.44
N ALA A 257 29.88 -1.47 12.52
CA ALA A 257 30.41 -0.74 13.66
C ALA A 257 31.60 0.15 13.29
N ALA A 258 32.47 -0.31 12.41
CA ALA A 258 33.66 0.46 11.96
C ALA A 258 33.27 1.67 11.09
N ALA A 259 32.17 1.59 10.34
CA ALA A 259 31.62 2.73 9.61
C ALA A 259 31.10 3.84 10.55
N ASN A 260 30.75 3.47 11.78
CA ASN A 260 30.35 4.37 12.87
C ASN A 260 29.29 5.42 12.46
N PRO A 261 28.13 4.99 11.94
CA PRO A 261 27.08 5.88 11.46
C PRO A 261 26.58 6.83 12.55
N ASP A 262 26.18 8.04 12.14
CA ASP A 262 25.53 9.01 13.01
C ASP A 262 24.07 8.63 13.32
N LEU A 263 23.40 7.96 12.35
CA LEU A 263 22.00 7.54 12.41
C LEU A 263 21.87 6.11 11.88
N ILE A 264 21.00 5.31 12.50
CA ILE A 264 20.69 3.95 12.04
C ILE A 264 19.18 3.83 11.81
N LEU A 265 18.80 3.29 10.64
CA LEU A 265 17.44 2.89 10.29
C LEU A 265 17.35 1.36 10.38
N VAL A 266 16.42 0.85 11.15
CA VAL A 266 16.27 -0.60 11.40
C VAL A 266 14.91 -1.09 10.91
N MET A 267 14.91 -2.18 10.14
CA MET A 267 13.72 -2.96 9.81
C MET A 267 13.77 -4.28 10.58
N ASP A 268 12.66 -4.66 11.20
CA ASP A 268 12.47 -5.97 11.82
C ASP A 268 11.70 -6.88 10.86
N ARG A 269 12.43 -7.69 10.09
CA ARG A 269 11.80 -8.64 9.15
C ARG A 269 10.95 -9.67 9.88
N ASP A 270 11.46 -10.22 10.95
CA ASP A 270 10.80 -11.29 11.70
C ASP A 270 9.58 -10.76 12.44
N GLY A 271 9.63 -9.52 12.92
CA GLY A 271 8.49 -8.81 13.47
C GLY A 271 7.34 -8.64 12.48
N GLY A 272 7.64 -8.50 11.19
CA GLY A 272 6.65 -8.39 10.11
C GLY A 272 6.07 -9.72 9.61
N THR A 273 6.57 -10.87 10.07
CA THR A 273 6.14 -12.20 9.62
C THR A 273 5.50 -13.01 10.76
N SER A 274 5.07 -14.24 10.47
CA SER A 274 4.56 -15.17 11.50
C SER A 274 5.63 -15.54 12.55
N THR A 275 6.92 -15.35 12.27
CA THR A 275 8.04 -15.59 13.19
C THR A 275 7.89 -14.79 14.49
N ARG A 276 7.23 -13.62 14.47
CA ARG A 276 6.92 -12.85 15.68
C ARG A 276 6.17 -13.61 16.76
N ASN A 277 5.49 -14.71 16.39
CA ASN A 277 4.72 -15.55 17.30
C ASN A 277 5.52 -16.76 17.84
N GLU A 278 6.75 -16.95 17.38
CA GLU A 278 7.61 -18.01 17.83
C GLU A 278 8.21 -17.69 19.20
N ALA A 279 8.48 -18.75 19.99
CA ALA A 279 8.92 -18.55 21.38
C ALA A 279 10.33 -17.97 21.52
N ASP A 280 11.14 -18.07 20.48
CA ASP A 280 12.52 -17.60 20.38
C ASP A 280 12.66 -16.30 19.57
N TYR A 281 11.55 -15.70 19.13
CA TYR A 281 11.58 -14.38 18.51
C TYR A 281 12.11 -13.33 19.48
N VAL A 282 13.07 -12.55 19.01
CA VAL A 282 13.64 -11.40 19.72
C VAL A 282 13.46 -10.16 18.84
N PRO A 283 12.79 -9.10 19.34
CA PRO A 283 12.62 -7.87 18.57
C PRO A 283 13.93 -7.23 18.15
N ALA A 284 13.94 -6.60 16.97
CA ALA A 284 15.12 -5.93 16.43
C ALA A 284 15.72 -4.88 17.38
N GLU A 285 14.88 -4.17 18.14
CA GLU A 285 15.33 -3.21 19.16
C GLU A 285 16.23 -3.88 20.21
N GLN A 286 15.87 -5.06 20.69
CA GLN A 286 16.69 -5.80 21.65
C GLN A 286 17.97 -6.35 21.00
N ILE A 287 17.88 -6.88 19.77
CA ILE A 287 19.06 -7.40 19.05
C ILE A 287 20.09 -6.29 18.81
N VAL A 288 19.66 -5.10 18.41
CA VAL A 288 20.56 -3.97 18.17
C VAL A 288 21.12 -3.43 19.50
N SER A 289 20.31 -3.30 20.55
CA SER A 289 20.73 -2.76 21.84
C SER A 289 21.68 -3.69 22.60
N ASP A 290 21.50 -5.00 22.49
CA ASP A 290 22.31 -6.01 23.17
C ASP A 290 23.57 -6.40 22.39
N ASN A 291 23.75 -5.89 21.16
CA ASN A 291 24.90 -6.22 20.33
C ASN A 291 26.18 -5.48 20.80
N GLU A 292 27.15 -6.26 21.33
CA GLU A 292 28.39 -5.70 21.84
C GLU A 292 29.23 -4.94 20.79
N ALA A 293 29.17 -5.35 19.51
CA ALA A 293 29.88 -4.67 18.43
C ALA A 293 29.29 -3.28 18.15
N LEU A 294 28.00 -3.09 18.36
CA LEU A 294 27.31 -1.81 18.13
C LEU A 294 27.31 -0.89 19.36
N ALA A 295 27.67 -1.38 20.54
CA ALA A 295 27.55 -0.66 21.81
C ALA A 295 28.29 0.70 21.86
N ASN A 296 29.32 0.89 21.02
CA ASN A 296 30.08 2.14 20.94
C ASN A 296 29.84 2.92 19.64
N VAL A 297 28.91 2.48 18.79
CA VAL A 297 28.52 3.19 17.56
C VAL A 297 27.80 4.48 17.93
N LYS A 298 28.15 5.57 17.26
CA LYS A 298 27.62 6.91 17.57
C LYS A 298 26.09 6.94 17.59
N ALA A 299 25.44 6.40 16.58
CA ALA A 299 23.98 6.33 16.52
C ALA A 299 23.36 5.65 17.75
N VAL A 300 23.98 4.56 18.26
CA VAL A 300 23.49 3.81 19.42
C VAL A 300 23.72 4.59 20.70
N THR A 301 24.93 5.17 20.88
CA THR A 301 25.27 5.94 22.09
C THR A 301 24.46 7.22 22.23
N ASP A 302 24.14 7.88 21.11
CA ASP A 302 23.39 9.14 21.08
C ASP A 302 21.86 8.91 21.02
N GLY A 303 21.43 7.65 20.80
CA GLY A 303 20.02 7.28 20.74
C GLY A 303 19.32 7.74 19.45
N TYR A 304 20.07 7.70 18.33
CA TYR A 304 19.58 8.01 16.98
C TYR A 304 19.45 6.72 16.16
N VAL A 305 18.67 5.79 16.71
CA VAL A 305 18.28 4.55 16.04
C VAL A 305 16.77 4.59 15.85
N TYR A 306 16.31 4.55 14.60
CA TYR A 306 14.92 4.49 14.24
C TYR A 306 14.53 3.06 13.87
N TYR A 307 13.43 2.57 14.43
CA TYR A 307 12.85 1.28 14.10
C TYR A 307 11.57 1.50 13.30
N ALA A 308 11.48 0.90 12.10
CA ALA A 308 10.30 0.95 11.27
C ALA A 308 9.08 0.32 11.97
N PRO A 309 7.85 0.63 11.55
CA PRO A 309 6.66 -0.11 11.98
C PRO A 309 6.87 -1.61 11.86
N ALA A 310 6.37 -2.38 12.82
CA ALA A 310 6.70 -3.81 12.94
C ALA A 310 6.21 -4.67 11.77
N ASP A 311 5.20 -4.21 11.03
CA ASP A 311 4.64 -4.89 9.85
C ASP A 311 5.29 -4.47 8.53
N THR A 312 6.22 -3.52 8.54
CA THR A 312 6.85 -2.94 7.34
C THR A 312 7.26 -4.00 6.31
N TYR A 313 7.86 -5.10 6.75
CA TYR A 313 8.34 -6.14 5.82
C TYR A 313 7.24 -6.77 4.96
N THR A 314 5.99 -6.80 5.43
CA THR A 314 4.84 -7.34 4.71
C THR A 314 3.86 -6.25 4.25
N ASN A 315 4.07 -4.99 4.64
CA ASN A 315 3.16 -3.88 4.41
C ASN A 315 3.87 -2.66 3.79
N GLU A 316 4.63 -2.86 2.72
CA GLU A 316 5.42 -1.81 2.05
C GLU A 316 4.55 -0.94 1.13
N ASN A 317 3.44 -0.40 1.63
CA ASN A 317 2.55 0.50 0.89
C ASN A 317 2.82 1.99 1.20
N ILE A 318 2.11 2.88 0.55
CA ILE A 318 2.24 4.33 0.71
C ILE A 318 2.00 4.80 2.15
N ILE A 319 1.09 4.15 2.91
CA ILE A 319 0.80 4.48 4.32
C ILE A 319 2.00 4.13 5.19
N THR A 320 2.53 2.92 5.04
CA THR A 320 3.74 2.48 5.77
C THR A 320 4.94 3.38 5.47
N TYR A 321 5.15 3.76 4.21
CA TYR A 321 6.21 4.72 3.87
C TYR A 321 5.97 6.10 4.47
N THR A 322 4.72 6.54 4.60
CA THR A 322 4.37 7.79 5.31
C THR A 322 4.77 7.73 6.78
N GLU A 323 4.51 6.61 7.45
CA GLU A 323 4.90 6.37 8.84
C GLU A 323 6.42 6.35 9.01
N ILE A 324 7.13 5.64 8.12
CA ILE A 324 8.61 5.60 8.11
C ILE A 324 9.18 7.00 7.96
N LEU A 325 8.74 7.77 6.98
CA LEU A 325 9.24 9.12 6.71
C LEU A 325 8.98 10.08 7.87
N ASN A 326 7.81 10.00 8.52
CA ASN A 326 7.51 10.79 9.70
C ASN A 326 8.40 10.40 10.89
N GLY A 327 8.59 9.10 11.16
CA GLY A 327 9.45 8.64 12.24
C GLY A 327 10.91 8.99 12.02
N MET A 328 11.38 8.92 10.78
CA MET A 328 12.73 9.40 10.41
C MET A 328 12.84 10.91 10.63
N ALA A 329 11.85 11.70 10.23
CA ALA A 329 11.85 13.14 10.45
C ALA A 329 11.92 13.50 11.94
N ASP A 330 11.17 12.80 12.79
CA ASP A 330 11.23 12.97 14.25
C ASP A 330 12.65 12.73 14.78
N MET A 331 13.31 11.69 14.31
CA MET A 331 14.72 11.40 14.69
C MET A 331 15.68 12.49 14.18
N PHE A 332 15.53 12.94 12.94
CA PHE A 332 16.39 13.98 12.36
C PHE A 332 16.20 15.33 13.08
N GLU A 333 14.97 15.72 13.38
CA GLU A 333 14.65 16.93 14.15
C GLU A 333 15.26 16.88 15.57
N LYS A 334 15.26 15.69 16.20
CA LYS A 334 15.93 15.48 17.49
C LYS A 334 17.45 15.59 17.38
N ALA A 335 18.04 15.05 16.31
CA ALA A 335 19.47 15.10 16.08
C ALA A 335 19.99 16.52 15.74
N ALA A 336 19.11 17.41 15.28
CA ALA A 336 19.40 18.81 14.99
C ALA A 336 19.43 19.74 16.22
N GLN A 337 19.05 19.26 17.42
CA GLN A 337 18.96 20.04 18.67
C GLN A 337 20.27 20.01 19.42
#